data_704c84e2969dfcafd6bfd13fc99c45e3
#
_entry.id   704c84e2969dfcafd6bfd13fc99c45e3
#
_cell.length_a   1.000
_cell.length_b   1.000
_cell.length_c   1.000
_cell.angle_alpha   90.00
_cell.angle_beta   90.00
_cell.angle_gamma   90.00
#
_symmetry.space_group_name_H-M   'P 1'
#
loop_
_entity.id
_entity.type
_entity.pdbx_description
1 polymer ?
#
loop_
_entity_poly.entity_id
_entity_poly.type
_entity_poly.pdbx_seq_one_letter_code
_entity_poly.pdbx_strand_id
1 'polypeptide(L)'
;MTDHIKSVLTVEGLATQTLPLVLDSPHSGIDYPSDFVHAADPQELRHAEDTHVHDLWRGALSHGAVLLHAHFPRSYVDANRAPDDMDPDQIEGTYALPLNPTIKSTLGIGLCWTRKPPEGSPLYARKLTADEVYHRVTRYHRPYQTRLRQLLDDAHFKWHSVWHVNCHSMQEVASAMSTQDRGTPRPDFVLGDLDGAACAGDFTQTVYEFLIARGYSVAINDPYKGMELIRANGDPAQGRHSLQIEVNRKLYMNETTREPNDGYDDLRSTFTELSQHLAQFVTATLKGQKT
;
A
#
# COMPACT_ATOMS: atom_id res chain seq x y z
N MET A 1 33.14 -12.27 -1.89
CA MET A 1 31.78 -12.64 -2.28
C MET A 1 31.00 -11.35 -2.36
N THR A 2 30.71 -10.88 -3.59
CA THR A 2 29.90 -9.69 -3.80
C THR A 2 28.44 -10.08 -3.50
N ASP A 3 27.93 -9.67 -2.34
CA ASP A 3 26.52 -9.71 -2.03
C ASP A 3 25.78 -8.89 -3.08
N HIS A 4 25.15 -9.56 -4.04
CA HIS A 4 24.20 -8.94 -4.93
C HIS A 4 22.98 -8.58 -4.08
N ILE A 5 22.96 -7.33 -3.55
CA ILE A 5 21.76 -6.77 -2.92
C ILE A 5 20.70 -6.74 -4.02
N LYS A 6 19.75 -7.67 -3.97
CA LYS A 6 18.54 -7.59 -4.79
C LYS A 6 17.94 -6.20 -4.56
N SER A 7 17.52 -5.53 -5.63
CA SER A 7 16.78 -4.28 -5.51
C SER A 7 15.57 -4.50 -4.59
N VAL A 8 15.34 -3.59 -3.66
CA VAL A 8 14.22 -3.70 -2.71
C VAL A 8 12.91 -3.15 -3.27
N LEU A 9 12.97 -2.50 -4.42
CA LEU A 9 11.84 -1.85 -5.09
C LEU A 9 12.10 -1.73 -6.60
N THR A 10 11.02 -1.52 -7.35
CA THR A 10 11.07 -1.13 -8.76
C THR A 10 10.25 0.14 -8.99
N VAL A 11 10.72 0.99 -9.89
CA VAL A 11 9.99 2.14 -10.44
C VAL A 11 9.81 1.93 -11.93
N GLU A 12 8.56 1.89 -12.38
CA GLU A 12 8.19 1.75 -13.79
C GLU A 12 7.60 3.06 -14.33
N GLY A 13 7.74 3.33 -15.61
CA GLY A 13 7.11 4.48 -16.28
C GLY A 13 7.82 5.83 -16.12
N LEU A 14 8.91 5.94 -15.37
CA LEU A 14 9.55 7.22 -15.09
C LEU A 14 10.03 7.94 -16.37
N ALA A 15 10.59 7.20 -17.34
CA ALA A 15 11.06 7.77 -18.61
C ALA A 15 9.91 8.22 -19.53
N THR A 16 8.70 7.72 -19.32
CA THR A 16 7.50 8.02 -20.12
C THR A 16 6.47 8.82 -19.36
N GLN A 17 6.82 9.33 -18.17
CA GLN A 17 5.92 10.12 -17.35
C GLN A 17 5.52 11.43 -18.03
N THR A 18 4.22 11.60 -18.23
CA THR A 18 3.62 12.81 -18.84
C THR A 18 2.66 13.54 -17.92
N LEU A 19 2.29 12.94 -16.79
CA LEU A 19 1.35 13.48 -15.81
C LEU A 19 1.90 13.34 -14.38
N PRO A 20 1.50 14.23 -13.45
CA PRO A 20 1.81 14.11 -12.03
C PRO A 20 0.93 13.05 -11.34
N LEU A 21 0.82 11.87 -11.93
CA LEU A 21 0.10 10.73 -11.39
C LEU A 21 1.11 9.66 -10.99
N VAL A 22 1.20 9.39 -9.69
CA VAL A 22 2.13 8.43 -9.11
C VAL A 22 1.33 7.37 -8.38
N LEU A 23 1.59 6.12 -8.70
CA LEU A 23 1.00 4.97 -8.02
C LEU A 23 2.08 4.27 -7.20
N ASP A 24 1.70 3.70 -6.06
CA ASP A 24 2.58 2.79 -5.33
C ASP A 24 1.85 1.54 -4.83
N SER A 25 2.56 0.41 -4.82
CA SER A 25 2.08 -0.87 -4.27
C SER A 25 3.10 -1.38 -3.25
N PRO A 26 2.93 -1.04 -1.96
CA PRO A 26 3.91 -1.32 -0.91
C PRO A 26 3.89 -2.77 -0.42
N HIS A 27 2.84 -3.53 -0.72
CA HIS A 27 2.57 -4.83 -0.11
C HIS A 27 2.47 -6.00 -1.11
N SER A 28 2.76 -5.79 -2.38
CA SER A 28 2.74 -6.84 -3.40
C SER A 28 4.06 -7.62 -3.53
N GLY A 29 5.04 -7.31 -2.69
CA GLY A 29 6.35 -7.96 -2.69
C GLY A 29 6.30 -9.39 -2.14
N ILE A 30 7.01 -10.29 -2.85
CA ILE A 30 7.10 -11.73 -2.54
C ILE A 30 8.53 -12.23 -2.40
N ASP A 31 9.52 -11.33 -2.43
CA ASP A 31 10.93 -11.66 -2.22
C ASP A 31 11.22 -11.70 -0.70
N TYR A 32 11.15 -12.89 -0.13
CA TYR A 32 11.40 -13.12 1.30
C TYR A 32 12.91 -13.05 1.59
N PRO A 33 13.40 -12.08 2.40
CA PRO A 33 14.80 -11.98 2.74
C PRO A 33 15.31 -13.22 3.47
N SER A 34 16.56 -13.63 3.22
CA SER A 34 17.15 -14.85 3.82
C SER A 34 17.33 -14.78 5.33
N ASP A 35 17.36 -13.57 5.90
CA ASP A 35 17.39 -13.29 7.34
C ASP A 35 16.00 -13.26 7.98
N PHE A 36 14.94 -13.46 7.19
CA PHE A 36 13.58 -13.59 7.71
C PHE A 36 13.34 -14.99 8.29
N VAL A 37 13.99 -15.24 9.43
CA VAL A 37 13.84 -16.53 10.16
C VAL A 37 12.57 -16.48 10.99
N HIS A 38 11.52 -17.17 10.56
CA HIS A 38 10.20 -17.23 11.19
C HIS A 38 9.77 -18.67 11.51
N ALA A 39 8.81 -18.81 12.41
CA ALA A 39 8.26 -20.10 12.83
C ALA A 39 6.95 -20.46 12.07
N ALA A 40 6.44 -19.55 11.23
CA ALA A 40 5.20 -19.75 10.50
C ALA A 40 5.39 -20.60 9.23
N ASP A 41 4.30 -21.26 8.81
CA ASP A 41 4.24 -21.88 7.48
C ASP A 41 4.40 -20.79 6.40
N PRO A 42 5.27 -20.98 5.39
CA PRO A 42 5.45 -20.02 4.31
C PRO A 42 4.15 -19.67 3.57
N GLN A 43 3.22 -20.62 3.41
CA GLN A 43 1.93 -20.34 2.76
C GLN A 43 1.04 -19.42 3.62
N GLU A 44 1.07 -19.59 4.95
CA GLU A 44 0.33 -18.74 5.86
C GLU A 44 0.85 -17.30 5.88
N LEU A 45 2.17 -17.09 5.72
CA LEU A 45 2.75 -15.76 5.59
C LEU A 45 2.22 -14.97 4.40
N ARG A 46 1.96 -15.67 3.31
CA ARG A 46 1.45 -15.06 2.08
C ARG A 46 0.05 -14.46 2.24
N HIS A 47 -0.70 -14.81 3.30
CA HIS A 47 -1.96 -14.14 3.62
C HIS A 47 -1.80 -12.64 3.92
N ALA A 48 -0.59 -12.20 4.29
CA ALA A 48 -0.26 -10.79 4.47
C ALA A 48 -0.11 -10.02 3.16
N GLU A 49 0.22 -10.69 2.06
CA GLU A 49 0.54 -10.07 0.78
C GLU A 49 -0.70 -9.48 0.09
N ASP A 50 -0.53 -8.34 -0.56
CA ASP A 50 -1.43 -7.81 -1.57
C ASP A 50 -0.98 -8.34 -2.94
N THR A 51 -1.01 -9.67 -3.08
CA THR A 51 -0.49 -10.40 -4.23
C THR A 51 -1.10 -9.86 -5.52
N HIS A 52 -0.29 -9.67 -6.58
CA HIS A 52 -0.66 -9.17 -7.90
C HIS A 52 -1.07 -7.69 -8.01
N VAL A 53 -1.25 -6.95 -6.91
CA VAL A 53 -1.78 -5.58 -6.97
C VAL A 53 -0.94 -4.68 -7.89
N HIS A 54 0.40 -4.74 -7.84
CA HIS A 54 1.23 -3.95 -8.76
C HIS A 54 1.00 -4.30 -10.23
N ASP A 55 0.73 -5.57 -10.56
CA ASP A 55 0.46 -5.99 -11.94
C ASP A 55 -0.91 -5.53 -12.43
N LEU A 56 -1.93 -5.60 -11.56
CA LEU A 56 -3.26 -5.09 -11.87
C LEU A 56 -3.24 -3.59 -12.26
N TRP A 57 -2.37 -2.80 -11.60
CA TRP A 57 -2.25 -1.36 -11.85
C TRP A 57 -1.25 -0.98 -12.95
N ARG A 58 -0.52 -1.94 -13.53
CA ARG A 58 0.51 -1.66 -14.55
C ARG A 58 -0.03 -0.95 -15.80
N GLY A 59 -1.32 -1.09 -16.10
CA GLY A 59 -1.99 -0.37 -17.18
C GLY A 59 -1.89 1.16 -17.08
N ALA A 60 -1.70 1.72 -15.87
CA ALA A 60 -1.53 3.15 -15.64
C ALA A 60 -0.32 3.75 -16.38
N LEU A 61 0.71 2.95 -16.63
CA LEU A 61 1.92 3.38 -17.34
C LEU A 61 1.61 3.88 -18.77
N SER A 62 0.63 3.28 -19.45
CA SER A 62 0.20 3.69 -20.80
C SER A 62 -0.52 5.04 -20.79
N HIS A 63 -0.90 5.56 -19.63
CA HIS A 63 -1.57 6.83 -19.45
C HIS A 63 -0.67 7.90 -18.80
N GLY A 64 0.65 7.70 -18.82
CA GLY A 64 1.63 8.69 -18.38
C GLY A 64 1.88 8.74 -16.88
N ALA A 65 1.44 7.74 -16.15
CA ALA A 65 1.71 7.59 -14.72
C ALA A 65 3.06 6.91 -14.44
N VAL A 66 3.49 6.96 -13.18
CA VAL A 66 4.63 6.20 -12.63
C VAL A 66 4.09 5.20 -11.61
N LEU A 67 4.64 3.99 -11.58
CA LEU A 67 4.34 2.95 -10.61
C LEU A 67 5.60 2.56 -9.84
N LEU A 68 5.53 2.68 -8.51
CA LEU A 68 6.50 2.15 -7.56
C LEU A 68 5.95 0.89 -6.91
N HIS A 69 6.73 -0.18 -6.79
CA HIS A 69 6.32 -1.33 -5.99
C HIS A 69 7.46 -1.93 -5.18
N ALA A 70 7.14 -2.45 -3.98
CA ALA A 70 8.07 -3.15 -3.12
C ALA A 70 8.30 -4.58 -3.62
N HIS A 71 9.51 -5.12 -3.37
CA HIS A 71 9.82 -6.53 -3.60
C HIS A 71 9.70 -7.37 -2.33
N PHE A 72 9.89 -6.77 -1.15
CA PHE A 72 9.85 -7.44 0.14
C PHE A 72 8.42 -7.57 0.68
N PRO A 73 8.13 -8.63 1.45
CA PRO A 73 6.80 -8.82 2.04
C PRO A 73 6.59 -7.87 3.23
N ARG A 74 5.35 -7.37 3.36
CA ARG A 74 4.97 -6.50 4.49
C ARG A 74 5.11 -7.15 5.86
N SER A 75 5.06 -8.47 5.93
CA SER A 75 5.27 -9.21 7.18
C SER A 75 6.70 -9.11 7.71
N TYR A 76 7.68 -8.86 6.84
CA TYR A 76 9.06 -8.61 7.21
C TYR A 76 9.25 -7.18 7.74
N VAL A 77 8.83 -6.19 6.96
CA VAL A 77 8.71 -4.79 7.35
C VAL A 77 7.63 -4.11 6.53
N ASP A 78 6.71 -3.42 7.17
CA ASP A 78 5.56 -2.79 6.51
C ASP A 78 5.89 -1.36 6.08
N ALA A 79 6.07 -1.14 4.77
CA ALA A 79 6.37 0.18 4.21
C ALA A 79 5.26 1.22 4.45
N ASN A 80 4.01 0.77 4.73
CA ASN A 80 2.87 1.63 5.03
C ASN A 80 2.64 1.77 6.56
N ARG A 81 3.72 1.75 7.35
CA ARG A 81 3.74 2.07 8.78
C ARG A 81 4.78 3.13 9.07
N ALA A 82 4.58 3.86 10.17
CA ALA A 82 5.60 4.79 10.65
C ALA A 82 6.84 4.00 11.17
N PRO A 83 8.04 4.55 11.05
CA PRO A 83 9.27 3.85 11.46
C PRO A 83 9.39 3.63 12.97
N ASP A 84 8.53 4.23 13.76
CA ASP A 84 8.41 4.14 15.22
C ASP A 84 7.16 3.35 15.67
N ASP A 85 6.34 2.83 14.74
CA ASP A 85 5.12 2.06 15.03
C ASP A 85 5.45 0.59 15.41
N MET A 86 6.11 0.42 16.55
CA MET A 86 6.42 -0.88 17.14
C MET A 86 6.01 -0.91 18.61
N ASP A 87 5.50 -2.04 19.07
CA ASP A 87 5.28 -2.31 20.47
C ASP A 87 6.62 -2.61 21.17
N PRO A 88 7.04 -1.83 22.19
CA PRO A 88 8.30 -2.09 22.92
C PRO A 88 8.35 -3.49 23.53
N ASP A 89 7.21 -4.07 23.89
CA ASP A 89 7.14 -5.42 24.44
C ASP A 89 7.47 -6.52 23.40
N GLN A 90 7.50 -6.19 22.12
CA GLN A 90 7.83 -7.09 21.01
C GLN A 90 9.33 -7.04 20.63
N ILE A 91 10.10 -6.13 21.22
CA ILE A 91 11.53 -5.90 20.90
C ILE A 91 12.40 -6.31 22.09
N GLU A 92 13.51 -6.96 21.81
CA GLU A 92 14.62 -7.21 22.73
C GLU A 92 15.71 -6.15 22.53
N GLY A 93 16.12 -5.50 23.62
CA GLY A 93 17.10 -4.41 23.58
C GLY A 93 16.46 -3.02 23.45
N THR A 94 17.32 -2.02 23.20
CA THR A 94 16.90 -0.61 23.09
C THR A 94 16.85 -0.18 21.64
N TYR A 95 15.69 0.19 21.16
CA TYR A 95 15.55 0.74 19.82
C TYR A 95 16.04 2.20 19.77
N ALA A 96 16.68 2.59 18.66
CA ALA A 96 17.36 3.87 18.53
C ALA A 96 16.42 5.10 18.48
N LEU A 97 15.14 4.89 18.15
CA LEU A 97 14.12 5.94 18.10
C LEU A 97 13.10 5.74 19.22
N PRO A 98 12.49 6.81 19.75
CA PRO A 98 11.31 6.69 20.61
C PRO A 98 10.22 5.93 19.83
N LEU A 99 9.62 4.93 20.48
CA LEU A 99 8.53 4.14 19.89
C LEU A 99 7.18 4.82 20.17
N ASN A 100 6.31 4.76 19.16
CA ASN A 100 4.96 5.31 19.21
C ASN A 100 3.95 4.24 18.71
N PRO A 101 3.67 3.22 19.54
CA PRO A 101 2.87 2.08 19.14
C PRO A 101 1.42 2.47 18.86
N THR A 102 0.92 2.02 17.71
CA THR A 102 -0.50 2.07 17.37
C THR A 102 -1.20 0.80 17.85
N ILE A 103 -2.54 0.76 17.77
CA ILE A 103 -3.30 -0.48 18.02
C ILE A 103 -2.85 -1.63 17.10
N LYS A 104 -2.33 -1.32 15.91
CA LYS A 104 -1.84 -2.34 14.98
C LYS A 104 -0.54 -2.97 15.47
N SER A 105 0.40 -2.18 15.98
CA SER A 105 1.64 -2.71 16.56
C SER A 105 1.40 -3.50 17.84
N THR A 106 0.45 -3.08 18.72
CA THR A 106 0.06 -3.88 19.89
C THR A 106 -0.60 -5.21 19.52
N LEU A 107 -1.29 -5.27 18.38
CA LEU A 107 -1.79 -6.52 17.79
C LEU A 107 -0.70 -7.36 17.08
N GLY A 108 0.53 -6.85 16.99
CA GLY A 108 1.64 -7.54 16.34
C GLY A 108 1.67 -7.42 14.82
N ILE A 109 0.97 -6.44 14.23
CA ILE A 109 0.96 -6.11 12.79
C ILE A 109 1.29 -4.63 12.54
N GLY A 110 2.26 -4.12 13.30
CA GLY A 110 2.86 -2.78 13.13
C GLY A 110 3.96 -2.77 12.06
N LEU A 111 5.03 -2.00 12.32
CA LEU A 111 6.16 -1.82 11.40
C LEU A 111 6.83 -3.15 11.00
N CYS A 112 7.20 -3.98 11.98
CA CYS A 112 7.63 -5.37 11.76
C CYS A 112 6.59 -6.29 12.39
N TRP A 113 6.05 -7.20 11.58
CA TRP A 113 5.03 -8.09 12.11
C TRP A 113 5.62 -9.12 13.08
N THR A 114 4.95 -9.34 14.19
CA THR A 114 5.30 -10.34 15.21
C THR A 114 4.21 -11.39 15.37
N ARG A 115 3.05 -11.12 14.77
CA ARG A 115 1.91 -12.03 14.69
C ARG A 115 1.41 -12.12 13.26
N LYS A 116 0.80 -13.25 12.89
CA LYS A 116 0.25 -13.47 11.55
C LYS A 116 -1.28 -13.55 11.59
N PRO A 117 -1.97 -12.94 10.63
CA PRO A 117 -3.40 -13.20 10.42
C PRO A 117 -3.61 -14.63 9.88
N PRO A 118 -4.85 -15.17 9.96
CA PRO A 118 -6.01 -14.48 10.52
C PRO A 118 -6.16 -14.59 12.04
N GLU A 119 -5.51 -15.57 12.71
CA GLU A 119 -5.74 -15.89 14.13
C GLU A 119 -4.86 -15.09 15.10
N GLY A 120 -3.80 -14.45 14.61
CA GLY A 120 -2.85 -13.71 15.44
C GLY A 120 -1.83 -14.61 16.15
N SER A 121 -1.52 -15.78 15.58
CA SER A 121 -0.48 -16.65 16.12
C SER A 121 0.91 -16.01 15.98
N PRO A 122 1.86 -16.34 16.90
CA PRO A 122 3.21 -15.78 16.86
C PRO A 122 3.93 -16.08 15.54
N LEU A 123 4.62 -15.09 15.01
CA LEU A 123 5.44 -15.21 13.81
C LEU A 123 6.85 -15.73 14.13
N TYR A 124 7.34 -15.45 15.34
CA TYR A 124 8.66 -15.86 15.82
C TYR A 124 8.55 -16.63 17.13
N ALA A 125 9.54 -17.51 17.39
CA ALA A 125 9.71 -18.17 18.68
C ALA A 125 10.38 -17.28 19.74
N ARG A 126 10.78 -16.06 19.39
CA ARG A 126 11.48 -15.07 20.22
C ARG A 126 11.01 -13.66 19.88
N LYS A 127 11.41 -12.68 20.68
CA LYS A 127 11.30 -11.26 20.30
C LYS A 127 12.29 -10.93 19.18
N LEU A 128 11.97 -9.91 18.39
CA LEU A 128 12.93 -9.31 17.45
C LEU A 128 13.95 -8.49 18.24
N THR A 129 15.21 -8.52 17.84
CA THR A 129 16.20 -7.61 18.43
C THR A 129 16.04 -6.21 17.85
N ALA A 130 16.45 -5.19 18.62
CA ALA A 130 16.46 -3.79 18.15
C ALA A 130 17.31 -3.64 16.88
N ASP A 131 18.41 -4.36 16.75
CA ASP A 131 19.29 -4.35 15.57
C ASP A 131 18.60 -4.96 14.34
N GLU A 132 17.83 -6.04 14.50
CA GLU A 132 17.03 -6.59 13.40
C GLU A 132 15.99 -5.59 12.88
N VAL A 133 15.26 -4.94 13.78
CA VAL A 133 14.29 -3.91 13.41
C VAL A 133 14.98 -2.73 12.71
N TYR A 134 16.11 -2.25 13.27
CA TYR A 134 16.90 -1.18 12.66
C TYR A 134 17.42 -1.54 11.27
N HIS A 135 17.90 -2.79 11.09
CA HIS A 135 18.33 -3.30 9.78
C HIS A 135 17.19 -3.27 8.76
N ARG A 136 16.00 -3.80 9.11
CA ARG A 136 14.82 -3.81 8.23
C ARG A 136 14.38 -2.41 7.84
N VAL A 137 14.37 -1.49 8.80
CA VAL A 137 14.04 -0.08 8.54
C VAL A 137 15.03 0.57 7.59
N THR A 138 16.33 0.40 7.83
CA THR A 138 17.35 1.09 7.04
C THR A 138 17.54 0.52 5.64
N ARG A 139 17.32 -0.78 5.46
CA ARG A 139 17.59 -1.49 4.19
C ARG A 139 16.36 -1.63 3.29
N TYR A 140 15.15 -1.57 3.84
CA TYR A 140 13.92 -1.84 3.09
C TYR A 140 12.89 -0.71 3.24
N HIS A 141 12.46 -0.41 4.45
CA HIS A 141 11.41 0.58 4.72
C HIS A 141 11.81 2.00 4.27
N ARG A 142 12.93 2.52 4.80
CA ARG A 142 13.40 3.88 4.48
C ARG A 142 13.69 4.08 2.99
N PRO A 143 14.37 3.18 2.28
CA PRO A 143 14.55 3.30 0.83
C PRO A 143 13.23 3.40 0.07
N TYR A 144 12.21 2.61 0.43
CA TYR A 144 10.90 2.65 -0.20
C TYR A 144 10.22 4.00 0.03
N GLN A 145 10.10 4.43 1.28
CA GLN A 145 9.45 5.71 1.61
C GLN A 145 10.21 6.91 1.01
N THR A 146 11.55 6.89 1.04
CA THR A 146 12.36 7.94 0.43
C THR A 146 12.13 8.01 -1.08
N ARG A 147 12.05 6.85 -1.76
CA ARG A 147 11.82 6.82 -3.19
C ARG A 147 10.42 7.31 -3.57
N LEU A 148 9.39 6.90 -2.85
CA LEU A 148 8.04 7.40 -3.05
C LEU A 148 7.99 8.93 -2.89
N ARG A 149 8.55 9.45 -1.79
CA ARG A 149 8.59 10.89 -1.54
C ARG A 149 9.30 11.64 -2.67
N GLN A 150 10.45 11.15 -3.16
CA GLN A 150 11.15 11.76 -4.28
C GLN A 150 10.29 11.82 -5.55
N LEU A 151 9.59 10.73 -5.89
CA LEU A 151 8.69 10.71 -7.06
C LEU A 151 7.57 11.73 -6.94
N LEU A 152 6.99 11.87 -5.75
CA LEU A 152 5.94 12.84 -5.47
C LEU A 152 6.46 14.28 -5.47
N ASP A 153 7.64 14.52 -4.90
CA ASP A 153 8.27 15.85 -4.86
C ASP A 153 8.69 16.30 -6.26
N ASP A 154 9.29 15.43 -7.07
CA ASP A 154 9.66 15.72 -8.46
C ASP A 154 8.43 16.05 -9.31
N ALA A 155 7.35 15.27 -9.16
CA ALA A 155 6.09 15.53 -9.85
C ALA A 155 5.47 16.86 -9.39
N HIS A 156 5.38 17.09 -8.08
CA HIS A 156 4.85 18.33 -7.53
C HIS A 156 5.68 19.55 -7.96
N PHE A 157 7.00 19.46 -7.94
CA PHE A 157 7.89 20.53 -8.41
C PHE A 157 7.63 20.91 -9.87
N LYS A 158 7.41 19.92 -10.73
CA LYS A 158 7.22 20.11 -12.16
C LYS A 158 5.83 20.64 -12.54
N TRP A 159 4.78 20.18 -11.83
CA TRP A 159 3.38 20.46 -12.21
C TRP A 159 2.61 21.30 -11.18
N HIS A 160 3.21 21.63 -10.04
CA HIS A 160 2.63 22.35 -8.90
C HIS A 160 1.46 21.60 -8.21
N SER A 161 1.20 20.40 -8.64
CA SER A 161 0.24 19.45 -8.04
C SER A 161 0.69 18.03 -8.32
N VAL A 162 0.29 17.10 -7.44
CA VAL A 162 0.54 15.67 -7.61
C VAL A 162 -0.64 14.86 -7.08
N TRP A 163 -0.98 13.80 -7.80
CA TRP A 163 -1.99 12.81 -7.42
C TRP A 163 -1.31 11.46 -7.20
N HIS A 164 -1.46 10.96 -5.99
CA HIS A 164 -0.91 9.70 -5.54
C HIS A 164 -2.02 8.69 -5.28
N VAL A 165 -1.90 7.49 -5.85
CA VAL A 165 -2.76 6.34 -5.58
C VAL A 165 -1.95 5.29 -4.86
N ASN A 166 -2.26 5.06 -3.58
CA ASN A 166 -1.68 4.02 -2.76
C ASN A 166 -2.50 2.74 -2.93
N CYS A 167 -1.94 1.76 -3.67
CA CYS A 167 -2.64 0.58 -4.19
C CYS A 167 -2.54 -0.60 -3.22
N HIS A 168 -3.68 -1.09 -2.74
CA HIS A 168 -3.80 -2.18 -1.78
C HIS A 168 -4.87 -3.19 -2.15
N SER A 169 -4.87 -4.31 -1.43
CA SER A 169 -5.98 -5.26 -1.46
C SER A 169 -6.36 -5.71 -0.06
N MET A 170 -7.62 -6.04 0.11
CA MET A 170 -8.19 -6.52 1.37
C MET A 170 -8.81 -7.90 1.21
N GLN A 171 -8.86 -8.66 2.30
CA GLN A 171 -9.53 -9.95 2.36
C GLN A 171 -11.03 -9.80 2.11
N GLU A 172 -11.67 -10.81 1.51
CA GLU A 172 -13.12 -10.85 1.29
C GLU A 172 -13.91 -10.69 2.57
N VAL A 173 -13.45 -11.34 3.64
CA VAL A 173 -14.08 -11.31 4.96
C VAL A 173 -13.07 -10.81 5.98
N ALA A 174 -13.50 -9.92 6.87
CA ALA A 174 -12.68 -9.39 7.94
C ALA A 174 -12.15 -10.49 8.86
N SER A 175 -10.84 -10.54 9.06
CA SER A 175 -10.17 -11.56 9.90
C SER A 175 -10.49 -11.39 11.39
N ALA A 176 -10.14 -12.41 12.19
CA ALA A 176 -10.24 -12.35 13.66
C ALA A 176 -9.38 -11.23 14.29
N MET A 177 -8.34 -10.76 13.58
CA MET A 177 -7.50 -9.63 14.00
C MET A 177 -8.07 -8.26 13.61
N SER A 178 -9.22 -8.20 12.92
CA SER A 178 -9.88 -6.93 12.68
C SER A 178 -10.43 -6.35 13.98
N THR A 179 -10.29 -5.03 14.15
CA THR A 179 -10.72 -4.34 15.36
C THR A 179 -12.18 -3.90 15.35
N GLN A 180 -12.81 -3.86 14.17
CA GLN A 180 -14.12 -3.25 13.99
C GLN A 180 -15.17 -4.19 13.39
N ASP A 181 -14.79 -5.01 12.41
CA ASP A 181 -15.71 -5.68 11.49
C ASP A 181 -15.45 -7.21 11.38
N ARG A 182 -15.03 -7.86 12.48
CA ARG A 182 -14.70 -9.31 12.49
C ARG A 182 -15.78 -10.16 11.86
N GLY A 183 -15.40 -11.00 10.89
CA GLY A 183 -16.30 -11.93 10.22
C GLY A 183 -17.30 -11.26 9.27
N THR A 184 -17.22 -9.94 9.05
CA THR A 184 -18.10 -9.21 8.15
C THR A 184 -17.56 -9.26 6.71
N PRO A 185 -18.40 -9.57 5.71
CA PRO A 185 -18.03 -9.41 4.30
C PRO A 185 -17.70 -7.94 3.97
N ARG A 186 -16.68 -7.74 3.17
CA ARG A 186 -16.23 -6.40 2.78
C ARG A 186 -16.75 -6.00 1.41
N PRO A 187 -16.92 -4.70 1.16
CA PRO A 187 -17.28 -4.21 -0.17
C PRO A 187 -16.21 -4.57 -1.21
N ASP A 188 -16.51 -4.35 -2.48
CA ASP A 188 -15.56 -4.62 -3.55
C ASP A 188 -14.37 -3.65 -3.49
N PHE A 189 -14.62 -2.39 -3.10
CA PHE A 189 -13.58 -1.38 -2.91
C PHE A 189 -13.77 -0.58 -1.64
N VAL A 190 -12.65 -0.14 -1.04
CA VAL A 190 -12.62 0.90 0.00
C VAL A 190 -11.67 2.00 -0.43
N LEU A 191 -12.13 3.24 -0.39
CA LEU A 191 -11.33 4.44 -0.65
C LEU A 191 -11.00 5.11 0.68
N GLY A 192 -9.71 5.29 0.96
CA GLY A 192 -9.23 5.92 2.18
C GLY A 192 -8.52 7.24 1.87
N ASP A 193 -9.04 8.35 2.37
CA ASP A 193 -8.48 9.70 2.20
C ASP A 193 -8.24 10.44 3.52
N LEU A 194 -8.25 9.67 4.65
CA LEU A 194 -8.15 10.20 6.01
C LEU A 194 -9.24 11.25 6.33
N ASP A 195 -10.48 10.95 5.96
CA ASP A 195 -11.63 11.86 6.13
C ASP A 195 -11.41 13.23 5.43
N GLY A 196 -10.79 13.21 4.25
CA GLY A 196 -10.45 14.39 3.43
C GLY A 196 -9.12 15.07 3.81
N ALA A 197 -8.39 14.57 4.81
CA ALA A 197 -7.14 15.19 5.24
C ALA A 197 -5.97 14.92 4.26
N ALA A 198 -6.00 13.81 3.53
CA ALA A 198 -4.92 13.42 2.61
C ALA A 198 -5.23 13.70 1.13
N CYS A 199 -6.50 13.92 0.78
CA CYS A 199 -6.93 14.06 -0.60
C CYS A 199 -8.07 15.07 -0.72
N ALA A 200 -8.12 15.84 -1.81
CA ALA A 200 -9.29 16.66 -2.11
C ALA A 200 -10.48 15.78 -2.51
N GLY A 201 -11.67 16.16 -2.06
CA GLY A 201 -12.88 15.34 -2.20
C GLY A 201 -13.29 15.06 -3.65
N ASP A 202 -12.96 15.92 -4.59
CA ASP A 202 -13.22 15.73 -6.02
C ASP A 202 -12.43 14.56 -6.62
N PHE A 203 -11.20 14.34 -6.16
CA PHE A 203 -10.40 13.18 -6.60
C PHE A 203 -10.97 11.88 -6.04
N THR A 204 -11.31 11.83 -4.74
CA THR A 204 -11.98 10.67 -4.12
C THR A 204 -13.32 10.38 -4.81
N GLN A 205 -14.11 11.43 -5.08
CA GLN A 205 -15.42 11.32 -5.74
C GLN A 205 -15.30 10.81 -7.18
N THR A 206 -14.27 11.25 -7.92
CA THR A 206 -13.98 10.77 -9.29
C THR A 206 -13.77 9.27 -9.33
N VAL A 207 -12.98 8.72 -8.38
CA VAL A 207 -12.76 7.26 -8.27
C VAL A 207 -14.05 6.55 -7.87
N TYR A 208 -14.76 7.09 -6.88
CA TYR A 208 -16.01 6.52 -6.38
C TYR A 208 -17.04 6.38 -7.51
N GLU A 209 -17.32 7.45 -8.24
CA GLU A 209 -18.31 7.47 -9.33
C GLU A 209 -17.94 6.51 -10.46
N PHE A 210 -16.64 6.45 -10.82
CA PHE A 210 -16.17 5.51 -11.83
C PHE A 210 -16.45 4.05 -11.45
N LEU A 211 -16.21 3.67 -10.20
CA LEU A 211 -16.40 2.30 -9.72
C LEU A 211 -17.88 1.95 -9.55
N ILE A 212 -18.68 2.85 -8.97
CA ILE A 212 -20.13 2.66 -8.82
C ILE A 212 -20.81 2.52 -10.19
N ALA A 213 -20.42 3.31 -11.19
CA ALA A 213 -20.97 3.23 -12.55
C ALA A 213 -20.72 1.87 -13.22
N ARG A 214 -19.73 1.08 -12.73
CA ARG A 214 -19.44 -0.29 -13.17
C ARG A 214 -20.10 -1.37 -12.30
N GLY A 215 -20.92 -0.98 -11.33
CA GLY A 215 -21.68 -1.91 -10.48
C GLY A 215 -20.91 -2.43 -9.27
N TYR A 216 -19.72 -1.90 -8.97
CA TYR A 216 -18.97 -2.27 -7.76
C TYR A 216 -19.57 -1.64 -6.51
N SER A 217 -19.52 -2.36 -5.39
CA SER A 217 -19.80 -1.82 -4.07
C SER A 217 -18.57 -1.07 -3.56
N VAL A 218 -18.74 0.19 -3.16
CA VAL A 218 -17.65 1.07 -2.73
C VAL A 218 -17.99 1.73 -1.40
N ALA A 219 -17.05 1.67 -0.44
CA ALA A 219 -17.11 2.44 0.80
C ALA A 219 -16.00 3.50 0.83
N ILE A 220 -16.24 4.61 1.54
CA ILE A 220 -15.24 5.66 1.75
C ILE A 220 -14.90 5.70 3.24
N ASN A 221 -13.60 5.56 3.57
CA ASN A 221 -13.07 5.61 4.94
C ASN A 221 -13.64 4.55 5.92
N ASP A 222 -14.28 3.51 5.40
CA ASP A 222 -14.87 2.43 6.21
C ASP A 222 -14.63 1.06 5.54
N PRO A 223 -13.90 0.12 6.21
CA PRO A 223 -13.22 0.23 7.50
C PRO A 223 -11.82 0.87 7.42
N TYR A 224 -11.31 1.17 6.24
CA TYR A 224 -9.95 1.68 6.03
C TYR A 224 -9.96 3.15 5.62
N LYS A 225 -9.41 4.00 6.51
CA LYS A 225 -9.26 5.43 6.24
C LYS A 225 -7.98 5.79 5.49
N GLY A 226 -7.04 4.83 5.41
CA GLY A 226 -5.68 5.03 4.94
C GLY A 226 -4.67 4.98 6.08
N MET A 227 -3.39 4.87 5.71
CA MET A 227 -2.30 4.68 6.67
C MET A 227 -1.13 5.66 6.39
N GLU A 228 0.07 5.27 6.82
CA GLU A 228 1.25 6.13 6.87
C GLU A 228 1.61 6.78 5.54
N LEU A 229 1.57 6.03 4.42
CA LEU A 229 2.01 6.58 3.14
C LEU A 229 1.14 7.73 2.66
N ILE A 230 -0.20 7.64 2.83
CA ILE A 230 -1.06 8.77 2.46
C ILE A 230 -1.04 9.88 3.52
N ARG A 231 -0.86 9.54 4.81
CA ARG A 231 -0.73 10.52 5.89
C ARG A 231 0.54 11.39 5.74
N ALA A 232 1.66 10.77 5.35
CA ALA A 232 2.94 11.45 5.25
C ALA A 232 3.12 12.25 3.94
N ASN A 233 2.32 11.96 2.91
CA ASN A 233 2.48 12.51 1.57
C ASN A 233 1.28 13.33 1.09
N GLY A 234 0.11 13.25 1.74
CA GLY A 234 -1.08 14.02 1.42
C GLY A 234 -1.08 15.38 2.11
N ASP A 235 -1.35 16.43 1.36
CA ASP A 235 -1.63 17.81 1.80
C ASP A 235 -2.41 18.51 0.67
N PRO A 236 -3.73 18.32 0.62
CA PRO A 236 -4.53 18.84 -0.49
C PRO A 236 -4.50 20.36 -0.59
N ALA A 237 -4.25 21.06 0.52
CA ALA A 237 -4.11 22.53 0.50
C ALA A 237 -2.84 22.98 -0.25
N GLN A 238 -1.84 22.11 -0.36
CA GLN A 238 -0.61 22.34 -1.12
C GLN A 238 -0.60 21.62 -2.48
N GLY A 239 -1.76 21.15 -2.96
CA GLY A 239 -1.85 20.40 -4.22
C GLY A 239 -1.23 19.00 -4.17
N ARG A 240 -1.14 18.40 -2.99
CA ARG A 240 -0.66 17.03 -2.79
C ARG A 240 -1.84 16.13 -2.41
N HIS A 241 -2.34 15.37 -3.36
CA HIS A 241 -3.48 14.49 -3.16
C HIS A 241 -3.00 13.04 -3.04
N SER A 242 -3.39 12.35 -1.96
CA SER A 242 -2.98 10.98 -1.67
C SER A 242 -4.21 10.16 -1.29
N LEU A 243 -4.57 9.17 -2.11
CA LEU A 243 -5.75 8.33 -1.94
C LEU A 243 -5.34 6.86 -1.85
N GLN A 244 -5.72 6.18 -0.78
CA GLN A 244 -5.58 4.72 -0.68
C GLN A 244 -6.78 4.04 -1.35
N ILE A 245 -6.51 3.05 -2.20
CA ILE A 245 -7.53 2.22 -2.83
C ILE A 245 -7.29 0.77 -2.43
N GLU A 246 -8.24 0.21 -1.69
CA GLU A 246 -8.30 -1.19 -1.31
C GLU A 246 -9.25 -1.94 -2.24
N VAL A 247 -8.78 -2.97 -2.92
CA VAL A 247 -9.60 -3.86 -3.73
C VAL A 247 -9.84 -5.18 -3.01
N ASN A 248 -11.06 -5.68 -3.05
CA ASN A 248 -11.38 -6.98 -2.47
C ASN A 248 -10.74 -8.11 -3.30
N ARG A 249 -9.98 -8.96 -2.63
CA ARG A 249 -9.20 -10.05 -3.26
C ARG A 249 -10.07 -11.05 -4.01
N LYS A 250 -11.32 -11.26 -3.59
CA LYS A 250 -12.27 -12.16 -4.28
C LYS A 250 -12.47 -11.80 -5.75
N LEU A 251 -12.26 -10.53 -6.13
CA LEU A 251 -12.49 -10.04 -7.49
C LEU A 251 -11.43 -10.53 -8.48
N TYR A 252 -10.23 -10.92 -8.00
CA TYR A 252 -9.13 -11.20 -8.92
C TYR A 252 -8.28 -12.43 -8.56
N MET A 253 -8.43 -13.00 -7.35
CA MET A 253 -7.64 -14.18 -6.96
C MET A 253 -8.38 -15.10 -6.00
N ASN A 254 -7.89 -16.33 -5.91
CA ASN A 254 -8.22 -17.25 -4.82
C ASN A 254 -7.35 -16.92 -3.60
N GLU A 255 -7.96 -16.55 -2.48
CA GLU A 255 -7.23 -16.10 -1.28
C GLU A 255 -6.41 -17.22 -0.62
N THR A 256 -6.72 -18.49 -0.86
CA THR A 256 -5.98 -19.63 -0.30
C THR A 256 -4.76 -19.96 -1.13
N THR A 257 -4.91 -20.07 -2.46
CA THR A 257 -3.83 -20.49 -3.37
C THR A 257 -2.99 -19.32 -3.86
N ARG A 258 -3.51 -18.08 -3.77
CA ARG A 258 -2.94 -16.86 -4.35
C ARG A 258 -2.90 -16.83 -5.87
N GLU A 259 -3.49 -17.80 -6.53
CA GLU A 259 -3.58 -17.85 -7.98
C GLU A 259 -4.67 -16.88 -8.48
N PRO A 260 -4.45 -16.23 -9.64
CA PRO A 260 -5.50 -15.46 -10.31
C PRO A 260 -6.75 -16.30 -10.51
N ASN A 261 -7.93 -15.69 -10.37
CA ASN A 261 -9.22 -16.27 -10.72
C ASN A 261 -9.72 -15.72 -12.07
N ASP A 262 -10.90 -16.13 -12.50
CA ASP A 262 -11.50 -15.74 -13.78
C ASP A 262 -11.76 -14.22 -13.90
N GLY A 263 -11.85 -13.50 -12.77
CA GLY A 263 -12.06 -12.04 -12.74
C GLY A 263 -10.76 -11.22 -12.87
N TYR A 264 -9.59 -11.86 -12.90
CA TYR A 264 -8.30 -11.17 -12.89
C TYR A 264 -8.12 -10.21 -14.07
N ASP A 265 -8.32 -10.68 -15.29
CA ASP A 265 -8.15 -9.88 -16.50
C ASP A 265 -9.20 -8.77 -16.63
N ASP A 266 -10.42 -9.02 -16.20
CA ASP A 266 -11.50 -8.02 -16.17
C ASP A 266 -11.16 -6.89 -15.17
N LEU A 267 -10.65 -7.23 -13.99
CA LEU A 267 -10.23 -6.22 -13.01
C LEU A 267 -9.01 -5.44 -13.49
N ARG A 268 -8.03 -6.10 -14.12
CA ARG A 268 -6.87 -5.44 -14.72
C ARG A 268 -7.29 -4.45 -15.81
N SER A 269 -8.27 -4.81 -16.64
CA SER A 269 -8.88 -3.90 -17.63
C SER A 269 -9.58 -2.73 -16.94
N THR A 270 -10.36 -2.98 -15.91
CA THR A 270 -11.03 -1.93 -15.10
C THR A 270 -10.03 -0.94 -14.52
N PHE A 271 -8.89 -1.40 -13.98
CA PHE A 271 -7.86 -0.51 -13.46
C PHE A 271 -7.12 0.27 -14.55
N THR A 272 -6.96 -0.30 -15.73
CA THR A 272 -6.43 0.43 -16.90
C THR A 272 -7.38 1.55 -17.32
N GLU A 273 -8.69 1.28 -17.38
CA GLU A 273 -9.71 2.28 -17.68
C GLU A 273 -9.84 3.35 -16.58
N LEU A 274 -9.76 2.95 -15.29
CA LEU A 274 -9.70 3.89 -14.18
C LEU A 274 -8.48 4.79 -14.28
N SER A 275 -7.32 4.23 -14.63
CA SER A 275 -6.09 5.02 -14.82
C SER A 275 -6.23 6.04 -15.97
N GLN A 276 -6.88 5.66 -17.06
CA GLN A 276 -7.23 6.58 -18.14
C GLN A 276 -8.16 7.70 -17.67
N HIS A 277 -9.18 7.35 -16.89
CA HIS A 277 -10.12 8.33 -16.33
C HIS A 277 -9.42 9.31 -15.38
N LEU A 278 -8.53 8.82 -14.51
CA LEU A 278 -7.69 9.65 -13.64
C LEU A 278 -6.74 10.56 -14.43
N ALA A 279 -6.15 10.06 -15.52
CA ALA A 279 -5.31 10.87 -16.40
C ALA A 279 -6.09 12.03 -17.06
N GLN A 280 -7.35 11.78 -17.44
CA GLN A 280 -8.25 12.83 -17.94
C GLN A 280 -8.60 13.85 -16.88
N PHE A 281 -8.96 13.41 -15.65
CA PHE A 281 -9.22 14.28 -14.51
C PHE A 281 -8.02 15.17 -14.20
N VAL A 282 -6.82 14.58 -14.03
CA VAL A 282 -5.57 15.31 -13.77
C VAL A 282 -5.29 16.34 -14.86
N THR A 283 -5.44 15.96 -16.14
CA THR A 283 -5.22 16.86 -17.27
C THR A 283 -6.18 18.03 -17.25
N ALA A 284 -7.46 17.81 -16.94
CA ALA A 284 -8.48 18.86 -16.86
C ALA A 284 -8.19 19.82 -15.70
N THR A 285 -7.85 19.29 -14.52
CA THR A 285 -7.52 20.09 -13.33
C THR A 285 -6.29 20.98 -13.57
N LEU A 286 -5.23 20.45 -14.17
CA LEU A 286 -4.03 21.23 -14.50
C LEU A 286 -4.29 22.35 -15.53
N LYS A 287 -5.25 22.17 -16.44
CA LYS A 287 -5.65 23.23 -17.38
C LYS A 287 -6.43 24.33 -16.67
N GLY A 288 -7.32 23.98 -15.74
CA GLY A 288 -8.10 24.94 -14.96
C GLY A 288 -7.26 25.79 -14.00
N GLN A 289 -6.11 25.29 -13.54
CA GLN A 289 -5.18 26.04 -12.69
C GLN A 289 -4.34 27.09 -13.45
N LYS A 290 -4.29 27.02 -14.78
CA LYS A 290 -3.53 27.96 -15.64
C LYS A 290 -4.35 29.17 -16.12
N THR A 291 -5.63 29.20 -15.84
CA THR A 291 -6.56 30.32 -16.17
C THR A 291 -6.82 31.16 -14.94
#